data_345b10d3fc1eb76e07983beda85b04e2
#
_entry.id   345b10d3fc1eb76e07983beda85b04e2
#
_cell.length_a   1.000
_cell.length_b   1.000
_cell.length_c   1.000
_cell.angle_alpha   90.00
_cell.angle_beta   90.00
_cell.angle_gamma   90.00
#
_symmetry.space_group_name_H-M   'P 1'
#
loop_
_entity.id
_entity.type
_entity.pdbx_description
1 polymer ?
#
loop_
_entity_poly.entity_id
_entity_poly.type
_entity_poly.pdbx_seq_one_letter_code
_entity_poly.pdbx_strand_id
1 'polypeptide(L)'
;RLHRENALAGRMDRDPALAAAVESNSLLPLADLCAAFPPDTGRAFLAYAQSKSFVRFLLDNYGTTGLSALISAYADGMDCEEGARRALEQPLSQLEVRWRESTLGENRSGVVATNLFPYLLVLGLILFVPVWGALGRLRERRKNAR
;
A
#
# COMPACT_ATOMS: atom_id res chain seq x y z
N ARG A 1 -7.10 -6.17 -26.66
CA ARG A 1 -5.67 -6.49 -26.95
C ARG A 1 -4.74 -5.61 -26.13
N LEU A 2 -4.93 -4.29 -26.11
CA LEU A 2 -4.10 -3.31 -25.35
C LEU A 2 -4.04 -3.56 -23.84
N HIS A 3 -5.11 -4.04 -23.22
CA HIS A 3 -5.15 -4.32 -21.76
C HIS A 3 -4.33 -5.55 -21.36
N ARG A 4 -4.16 -6.53 -22.25
CA ARG A 4 -3.34 -7.72 -22.02
C ARG A 4 -1.85 -7.44 -22.20
N GLU A 5 -1.49 -6.56 -23.10
CA GLU A 5 -0.09 -6.15 -23.34
C GLU A 5 0.46 -5.33 -22.18
N ASN A 6 -0.35 -4.43 -21.60
CA ASN A 6 0.02 -3.66 -20.41
C ASN A 6 0.18 -4.56 -19.14
N ALA A 7 -0.62 -5.61 -19.00
CA ALA A 7 -0.49 -6.57 -17.91
C ALA A 7 0.77 -7.45 -18.05
N LEU A 8 1.19 -7.75 -19.26
CA LEU A 8 2.42 -8.50 -19.55
C LEU A 8 3.67 -7.63 -19.41
N ALA A 9 3.63 -6.37 -19.84
CA ALA A 9 4.71 -5.40 -19.64
C ALA A 9 4.97 -5.14 -18.16
N GLY A 10 3.92 -5.00 -17.33
CA GLY A 10 4.04 -4.86 -15.88
C GLY A 10 4.60 -6.11 -15.17
N ARG A 11 4.50 -7.28 -15.79
CA ARG A 11 5.03 -8.53 -15.25
C ARG A 11 6.51 -8.76 -15.58
N MET A 12 7.00 -8.18 -16.68
CA MET A 12 8.40 -8.31 -17.11
C MET A 12 9.37 -7.35 -16.42
N ASP A 13 8.87 -6.34 -15.71
CA ASP A 13 9.71 -5.31 -15.06
C ASP A 13 9.84 -5.49 -13.53
N ARG A 14 9.39 -6.62 -12.98
CA ARG A 14 9.60 -6.94 -11.57
C ARG A 14 10.99 -7.52 -11.38
N ASP A 15 11.89 -6.68 -10.95
CA ASP A 15 13.18 -7.13 -10.44
C ASP A 15 12.94 -8.17 -9.33
N PRO A 16 13.59 -9.36 -9.41
CA PRO A 16 13.38 -10.43 -8.44
C PRO A 16 13.75 -10.00 -7.01
N ALA A 17 14.72 -9.09 -6.85
CA ALA A 17 15.08 -8.53 -5.54
C ALA A 17 13.92 -7.70 -4.97
N LEU A 18 13.23 -6.92 -5.81
CA LEU A 18 12.08 -6.15 -5.40
C LEU A 18 10.89 -7.06 -5.02
N ALA A 19 10.63 -8.11 -5.80
CA ALA A 19 9.57 -9.07 -5.50
C ALA A 19 9.81 -9.78 -4.15
N ALA A 20 11.02 -10.26 -3.91
CA ALA A 20 11.40 -10.89 -2.65
C ALA A 20 11.29 -9.92 -1.45
N ALA A 21 11.64 -8.65 -1.65
CA ALA A 21 11.53 -7.63 -0.60
C ALA A 21 10.06 -7.29 -0.26
N VAL A 22 9.16 -7.31 -1.25
CA VAL A 22 7.71 -7.17 -1.02
C VAL A 22 7.18 -8.34 -0.20
N GLU A 23 7.50 -9.57 -0.59
CA GLU A 23 7.05 -10.78 0.12
C GLU A 23 7.57 -10.87 1.55
N SER A 24 8.81 -10.43 1.79
CA SER A 24 9.44 -10.44 3.13
C SER A 24 9.18 -9.18 3.95
N ASN A 25 8.42 -8.22 3.42
CA ASN A 25 8.16 -6.91 4.04
C ASN A 25 9.45 -6.17 4.44
N SER A 26 10.49 -6.27 3.58
CA SER A 26 11.82 -5.70 3.81
C SER A 26 12.16 -4.54 2.87
N LEU A 27 11.12 -3.89 2.31
CA LEU A 27 11.31 -2.69 1.49
C LEU A 27 11.94 -1.56 2.31
N LEU A 28 12.86 -0.84 1.70
CA LEU A 28 13.50 0.32 2.30
C LEU A 28 12.55 1.52 2.22
N PRO A 29 12.39 2.34 3.28
CA PRO A 29 11.64 3.58 3.21
C PRO A 29 12.25 4.53 2.17
N LEU A 30 11.43 5.18 1.34
CA LEU A 30 11.93 6.12 0.34
C LEU A 30 12.60 7.33 0.98
N ALA A 31 12.17 7.73 2.18
CA ALA A 31 12.81 8.81 2.94
C ALA A 31 14.26 8.47 3.29
N ASP A 32 14.54 7.21 3.68
CA ASP A 32 15.90 6.74 3.98
C ASP A 32 16.77 6.73 2.71
N LEU A 33 16.22 6.26 1.58
CA LEU A 33 16.93 6.25 0.29
C LEU A 33 17.24 7.65 -0.22
N CYS A 34 16.41 8.62 0.14
CA CYS A 34 16.64 10.01 -0.18
C CYS A 34 17.79 10.61 0.66
N ALA A 35 17.90 10.23 1.92
CA ALA A 35 18.94 10.73 2.82
C ALA A 35 20.32 10.13 2.47
N ALA A 36 20.40 8.82 2.24
CA ALA A 36 21.64 8.14 1.89
C ALA A 36 21.38 6.77 1.25
N PHE A 37 22.19 6.42 0.25
CA PHE A 37 22.16 5.09 -0.33
C PHE A 37 22.85 4.08 0.61
N PRO A 38 22.29 2.86 0.77
CA PRO A 38 22.89 1.86 1.64
C PRO A 38 24.30 1.46 1.18
N PRO A 39 25.29 1.37 2.09
CA PRO A 39 26.64 0.96 1.72
C PRO A 39 26.78 -0.56 1.49
N ASP A 40 25.88 -1.36 2.01
CA ASP A 40 25.84 -2.80 1.83
C ASP A 40 25.38 -3.19 0.42
N THR A 41 26.10 -4.09 -0.23
CA THR A 41 25.86 -4.47 -1.63
C THR A 41 24.46 -5.02 -1.85
N GLY A 42 23.95 -5.89 -0.98
CA GLY A 42 22.62 -6.48 -1.11
C GLY A 42 21.50 -5.45 -0.99
N ARG A 43 21.61 -4.57 0.00
CA ARG A 43 20.66 -3.47 0.18
C ARG A 43 20.77 -2.40 -0.91
N ALA A 44 21.98 -2.17 -1.44
CA ALA A 44 22.17 -1.26 -2.56
C ALA A 44 21.46 -1.76 -3.83
N PHE A 45 21.54 -3.06 -4.16
CA PHE A 45 20.78 -3.63 -5.29
C PHE A 45 19.27 -3.45 -5.10
N LEU A 46 18.76 -3.71 -3.90
CA LEU A 46 17.34 -3.46 -3.60
C LEU A 46 17.00 -1.98 -3.74
N ALA A 47 17.83 -1.08 -3.23
CA ALA A 47 17.64 0.36 -3.34
C ALA A 47 17.55 0.82 -4.80
N TYR A 48 18.41 0.30 -5.69
CA TYR A 48 18.34 0.59 -7.13
C TYR A 48 17.06 0.04 -7.75
N ALA A 49 16.67 -1.18 -7.43
CA ALA A 49 15.44 -1.78 -7.94
C ALA A 49 14.19 -0.98 -7.49
N GLN A 50 14.15 -0.57 -6.22
CA GLN A 50 13.09 0.28 -5.69
C GLN A 50 13.05 1.66 -6.37
N SER A 51 14.20 2.33 -6.46
CA SER A 51 14.30 3.65 -7.10
C SER A 51 13.87 3.62 -8.56
N LYS A 52 14.30 2.61 -9.32
CA LYS A 52 13.87 2.40 -10.71
C LYS A 52 12.35 2.23 -10.82
N SER A 53 11.78 1.39 -9.96
CA SER A 53 10.33 1.15 -9.94
C SER A 53 9.55 2.40 -9.55
N PHE A 54 10.05 3.15 -8.56
CA PHE A 54 9.42 4.39 -8.12
C PHE A 54 9.47 5.50 -9.19
N VAL A 55 10.61 5.68 -9.85
CA VAL A 55 10.75 6.65 -10.97
C VAL A 55 9.78 6.29 -12.10
N ARG A 56 9.60 5.01 -12.41
CA ARG A 56 8.63 4.58 -13.39
C ARG A 56 7.20 4.90 -12.98
N PHE A 57 6.85 4.65 -11.73
CA PHE A 57 5.55 5.07 -11.17
C PHE A 57 5.33 6.58 -11.30
N LEU A 58 6.35 7.39 -11.04
CA LEU A 58 6.25 8.85 -11.21
C LEU A 58 6.05 9.24 -12.68
N LEU A 59 6.77 8.61 -13.61
CA LEU A 59 6.60 8.85 -15.04
C LEU A 59 5.19 8.47 -15.53
N ASP A 60 4.66 7.34 -15.07
CA ASP A 60 3.35 6.85 -15.47
C ASP A 60 2.20 7.72 -14.93
N ASN A 61 2.37 8.33 -13.75
CA ASN A 61 1.32 9.12 -13.10
C ASN A 61 1.44 10.63 -13.31
N TYR A 62 2.66 11.16 -13.44
CA TYR A 62 2.94 12.60 -13.52
C TYR A 62 3.64 13.02 -14.81
N GLY A 63 4.02 12.04 -15.63
CA GLY A 63 4.71 12.27 -16.90
C GLY A 63 6.12 12.87 -16.74
N THR A 64 6.72 13.22 -17.87
CA THR A 64 8.05 13.86 -17.89
C THR A 64 8.04 15.25 -17.27
N THR A 65 6.93 15.98 -17.35
CA THR A 65 6.80 17.33 -16.76
C THR A 65 6.87 17.26 -15.24
N GLY A 66 6.14 16.36 -14.59
CA GLY A 66 6.18 16.17 -13.15
C GLY A 66 7.57 15.73 -12.65
N LEU A 67 8.20 14.78 -13.38
CA LEU A 67 9.55 14.35 -13.04
C LEU A 67 10.59 15.48 -13.19
N SER A 68 10.48 16.29 -14.26
CA SER A 68 11.36 17.44 -14.46
C SER A 68 11.18 18.49 -13.37
N ALA A 69 9.94 18.77 -12.96
CA ALA A 69 9.65 19.69 -11.86
C ALA A 69 10.26 19.19 -10.53
N LEU A 70 10.19 17.88 -10.28
CA LEU A 70 10.78 17.25 -9.09
C LEU A 70 12.32 17.38 -9.09
N ILE A 71 12.97 17.11 -10.22
CA ILE A 71 14.41 17.26 -10.39
C ILE A 71 14.82 18.73 -10.17
N SER A 72 14.06 19.68 -10.71
CA SER A 72 14.32 21.11 -10.51
C SER A 72 14.19 21.52 -9.04
N ALA A 73 13.17 21.04 -8.33
CA ALA A 73 13.01 21.31 -6.91
C ALA A 73 14.19 20.80 -6.07
N TYR A 74 14.72 19.63 -6.39
CA TYR A 74 15.91 19.08 -5.73
C TYR A 74 17.19 19.84 -6.11
N ALA A 75 17.31 20.27 -7.36
CA ALA A 75 18.42 21.12 -7.81
C ALA A 75 18.43 22.50 -7.11
N ASP A 76 17.27 23.00 -6.72
CA ASP A 76 17.09 24.21 -5.91
C ASP A 76 17.42 24.01 -4.41
N GLY A 77 17.85 22.80 -4.03
CA GLY A 77 18.28 22.47 -2.67
C GLY A 77 17.15 22.08 -1.72
N MET A 78 15.96 21.75 -2.24
CA MET A 78 14.88 21.23 -1.41
C MET A 78 15.16 19.81 -0.96
N ASP A 79 14.72 19.47 0.24
CA ASP A 79 14.71 18.08 0.68
C ASP A 79 13.66 17.28 -0.08
N CYS A 80 13.66 15.97 0.10
CA CYS A 80 12.81 15.07 -0.68
C CYS A 80 11.33 15.23 -0.38
N GLU A 81 10.97 15.53 0.85
CA GLU A 81 9.59 15.73 1.25
C GLU A 81 9.03 17.05 0.71
N GLU A 82 9.81 18.12 0.85
CA GLU A 82 9.44 19.45 0.38
C GLU A 82 9.44 19.53 -1.15
N GLY A 83 10.45 18.95 -1.81
CA GLY A 83 10.53 18.89 -3.26
C GLY A 83 9.37 18.11 -3.87
N ALA A 84 8.98 16.97 -3.28
CA ALA A 84 7.83 16.20 -3.72
C ALA A 84 6.52 16.99 -3.56
N ARG A 85 6.35 17.66 -2.42
CA ARG A 85 5.16 18.47 -2.15
C ARG A 85 5.05 19.65 -3.11
N ARG A 86 6.16 20.31 -3.42
CA ARG A 86 6.20 21.47 -4.34
C ARG A 86 5.97 21.06 -5.78
N ALA A 87 6.62 20.00 -6.24
CA ALA A 87 6.59 19.58 -7.66
C ALA A 87 5.34 18.77 -8.03
N LEU A 88 4.85 17.94 -7.11
CA LEU A 88 3.78 16.96 -7.36
C LEU A 88 2.54 17.18 -6.49
N GLU A 89 2.54 18.25 -5.67
CA GLU A 89 1.45 18.60 -4.74
C GLU A 89 1.14 17.51 -3.72
N GLN A 90 2.07 16.58 -3.51
CA GLN A 90 1.92 15.45 -2.59
C GLN A 90 3.22 15.20 -1.83
N PRO A 91 3.15 14.87 -0.53
CA PRO A 91 4.31 14.51 0.26
C PRO A 91 4.89 13.16 -0.22
N LEU A 92 6.19 12.97 -0.07
CA LEU A 92 6.89 11.74 -0.46
C LEU A 92 6.29 10.50 0.20
N SER A 93 5.88 10.61 1.45
CA SER A 93 5.22 9.55 2.21
C SER A 93 3.91 9.06 1.57
N GLN A 94 3.10 9.96 1.01
CA GLN A 94 1.89 9.58 0.28
C GLN A 94 2.21 8.97 -1.09
N LEU A 95 3.21 9.49 -1.78
CA LEU A 95 3.69 8.91 -3.04
C LEU A 95 4.19 7.48 -2.83
N GLU A 96 4.93 7.23 -1.74
CA GLU A 96 5.38 5.89 -1.37
C GLU A 96 4.22 4.92 -1.15
N VAL A 97 3.21 5.32 -0.39
CA VAL A 97 2.01 4.50 -0.17
C VAL A 97 1.32 4.16 -1.49
N ARG A 98 1.08 5.15 -2.33
CA ARG A 98 0.43 4.96 -3.63
C ARG A 98 1.25 4.08 -4.58
N TRP A 99 2.56 4.24 -4.60
CA TRP A 99 3.46 3.40 -5.38
C TRP A 99 3.39 1.94 -4.90
N ARG A 100 3.47 1.70 -3.60
CA ARG A 100 3.36 0.35 -3.02
C ARG A 100 2.02 -0.30 -3.36
N GLU A 101 0.93 0.42 -3.21
CA GLU A 101 -0.41 -0.09 -3.51
C GLU A 101 -0.62 -0.36 -5.00
N SER A 102 -0.25 0.57 -5.88
CA SER A 102 -0.52 0.48 -7.31
C SER A 102 0.46 -0.41 -8.08
N THR A 103 1.74 -0.39 -7.71
CA THR A 103 2.81 -1.04 -8.47
C THR A 103 3.19 -2.39 -7.86
N LEU A 104 3.24 -2.48 -6.54
CA LEU A 104 3.68 -3.67 -5.83
C LEU A 104 2.53 -4.56 -5.39
N GLY A 105 1.29 -4.06 -5.42
CA GLY A 105 0.10 -4.81 -5.02
C GLY A 105 -0.02 -4.99 -3.51
N GLU A 106 0.65 -4.16 -2.71
CA GLU A 106 0.49 -4.13 -1.25
C GLU A 106 -0.90 -3.60 -0.89
N ASN A 107 -1.90 -4.47 -0.90
CA ASN A 107 -3.24 -4.12 -0.44
C ASN A 107 -3.28 -4.07 1.10
N ARG A 108 -3.24 -2.88 1.67
CA ARG A 108 -3.50 -2.66 3.11
C ARG A 108 -4.89 -3.11 3.56
N SER A 109 -5.83 -3.31 2.63
CA SER A 109 -7.18 -3.80 2.90
C SER A 109 -7.20 -5.16 3.61
N GLY A 110 -6.23 -6.03 3.36
CA GLY A 110 -6.12 -7.34 4.02
C GLY A 110 -5.77 -7.25 5.51
N VAL A 111 -4.91 -6.31 5.90
CA VAL A 111 -4.43 -6.17 7.28
C VAL A 111 -5.52 -5.60 8.21
N VAL A 112 -6.31 -4.65 7.72
CA VAL A 112 -7.44 -4.08 8.47
C VAL A 112 -8.53 -5.12 8.68
N ALA A 113 -8.88 -5.91 7.64
CA ALA A 113 -9.87 -6.97 7.74
C ALA A 113 -9.45 -8.06 8.73
N THR A 114 -8.19 -8.47 8.72
CA THR A 114 -7.67 -9.53 9.61
C THR A 114 -7.67 -9.09 11.08
N ASN A 115 -7.36 -7.83 11.34
CA ASN A 115 -7.36 -7.28 12.71
C ASN A 115 -8.78 -6.98 13.24
N LEU A 116 -9.75 -6.67 12.37
CA LEU A 116 -11.15 -6.46 12.79
C LEU A 116 -11.93 -7.75 12.99
N PHE A 117 -11.52 -8.84 12.35
CA PHE A 117 -12.25 -10.12 12.39
C PHE A 117 -12.53 -10.63 13.81
N PRO A 118 -11.57 -10.68 14.75
CA PRO A 118 -11.84 -11.11 16.12
C PRO A 118 -12.84 -10.19 16.87
N TYR A 119 -12.78 -8.89 16.61
CA TYR A 119 -13.72 -7.94 17.22
C TYR A 119 -15.15 -8.08 16.67
N LEU A 120 -15.28 -8.35 15.37
CA LEU A 120 -16.59 -8.62 14.75
C LEU A 120 -17.19 -9.93 15.22
N LEU A 121 -16.37 -10.97 15.49
CA LEU A 121 -16.84 -12.22 16.09
C LEU A 121 -17.37 -12.01 17.53
N VAL A 122 -16.64 -11.27 18.35
CA VAL A 122 -17.05 -10.95 19.72
C VAL A 122 -18.33 -10.12 19.73
N LEU A 123 -18.41 -9.09 18.87
CA LEU A 123 -19.61 -8.27 18.72
C LEU A 123 -20.81 -9.10 18.25
N GLY A 124 -20.60 -9.99 17.28
CA GLY A 124 -21.63 -10.92 16.80
C GLY A 124 -22.15 -11.84 17.88
N LEU A 125 -21.27 -12.39 18.73
CA LEU A 125 -21.63 -13.23 19.88
C LEU A 125 -22.45 -12.45 20.93
N ILE A 126 -22.04 -11.22 21.25
CA ILE A 126 -22.73 -10.34 22.22
C ILE A 126 -24.16 -10.02 21.74
N LEU A 127 -24.35 -9.80 20.44
CA LEU A 127 -25.66 -9.48 19.88
C LEU A 127 -26.54 -10.73 19.68
N PHE A 128 -25.93 -11.88 19.39
CA PHE A 128 -26.64 -13.12 19.07
C PHE A 128 -27.29 -13.76 20.31
N VAL A 129 -26.62 -13.72 21.48
CA VAL A 129 -27.10 -14.31 22.73
C VAL A 129 -28.44 -13.70 23.20
N PRO A 130 -28.62 -12.38 23.30
CA PRO A 130 -29.90 -11.78 23.72
C PRO A 130 -31.02 -12.00 22.69
N VAL A 131 -30.72 -12.03 21.39
CA VAL A 131 -31.72 -12.26 20.34
C VAL A 131 -32.28 -13.67 20.43
N TRP A 132 -31.42 -14.68 20.63
CA TRP A 132 -31.88 -16.08 20.82
C TRP A 132 -32.67 -16.27 22.09
N GLY A 133 -32.27 -15.62 23.18
CA GLY A 133 -33.03 -15.62 24.44
C GLY A 133 -34.43 -14.99 24.32
N ALA A 134 -34.54 -13.91 23.56
CA ALA A 134 -35.83 -13.26 23.30
C ALA A 134 -36.74 -14.12 22.38
N LEU A 135 -36.18 -14.75 21.34
CA LEU A 135 -36.93 -15.65 20.47
C LEU A 135 -37.42 -16.91 21.19
N GLY A 136 -36.61 -17.46 22.12
CA GLY A 136 -37.02 -18.59 22.95
C GLY A 136 -38.23 -18.25 23.82
N ARG A 137 -38.24 -17.09 24.49
CA ARG A 137 -39.35 -16.61 25.32
C ARG A 137 -40.63 -16.33 24.52
N LEU A 138 -40.50 -15.86 23.29
CA LEU A 138 -41.67 -15.66 22.40
C LEU A 138 -42.27 -16.99 21.92
N ARG A 139 -41.47 -18.02 21.73
CA ARG A 139 -41.95 -19.38 21.38
C ARG A 139 -42.69 -20.05 22.54
N GLU A 140 -42.22 -19.90 23.77
CA GLU A 140 -42.92 -20.42 24.96
C GLU A 140 -44.25 -19.74 25.22
N ARG A 141 -44.34 -18.41 25.05
CA ARG A 141 -45.60 -17.67 25.18
C ARG A 141 -46.65 -18.14 24.16
N ARG A 142 -46.25 -18.50 22.94
CA ARG A 142 -47.18 -19.02 21.92
C ARG A 142 -47.68 -20.43 22.23
N LYS A 143 -46.90 -21.24 22.96
CA LYS A 143 -47.34 -22.61 23.35
C LYS A 143 -48.34 -22.59 24.51
N ASN A 144 -48.22 -21.61 25.43
CA ASN A 144 -49.12 -21.50 26.58
C ASN A 144 -50.41 -20.72 26.26
N ALA A 145 -50.60 -20.18 25.07
CA ALA A 145 -51.77 -19.46 24.62
C ALA A 145 -52.74 -20.34 23.76
N ARG A 146 -52.44 -21.65 23.65
CA ARG A 146 -53.30 -22.66 23.03
C ARG A 146 -53.81 -23.65 24.09
#